data_87702a16e517d52068bb575c70df8120
#
_entry.id   87702a16e517d52068bb575c70df8120
#
_cell.length_a   1.000
_cell.length_b   1.000
_cell.length_c   1.000
_cell.angle_alpha   90.00
_cell.angle_beta   90.00
_cell.angle_gamma   90.00
#
_symmetry.space_group_name_H-M   'P 1'
#
loop_
_entity.id
_entity.type
_entity.pdbx_description
1 polymer ?
#
loop_
_entity_poly.entity_id
_entity_poly.type
_entity_poly.pdbx_seq_one_letter_code
_entity_poly.pdbx_strand_id
1 'polypeptide(L)'
;MPFRFESLEIWHKARAYATKVYAVTAKFPRHEDYGLRSQMNRAVNSVGLNIAEGSAKSTNKAFDYHLEIAVGSTFEVVGASFLSLDRGYITEQEQHELYDDGERLGKSINAFRNALGR
;
A
#
# COMPACT_ATOMS: atom_id res chain seq x y z
N MET A 1 17.15 -12.02 -11.80
CA MET A 1 15.79 -12.37 -11.35
C MET A 1 14.85 -12.35 -12.52
N PRO A 2 13.98 -13.36 -12.66
CA PRO A 2 13.12 -13.47 -13.83
C PRO A 2 12.04 -12.36 -13.89
N PHE A 3 11.63 -11.80 -12.75
CA PHE A 3 10.62 -10.74 -12.73
C PHE A 3 11.24 -9.42 -12.30
N ARG A 4 11.03 -8.39 -13.09
CA ARG A 4 11.61 -7.07 -12.84
C ARG A 4 11.29 -6.53 -11.44
N PHE A 5 10.06 -6.71 -10.96
CA PHE A 5 9.65 -6.13 -9.66
C PHE A 5 10.47 -6.70 -8.49
N GLU A 6 11.02 -7.91 -8.60
CA GLU A 6 11.78 -8.53 -7.52
C GLU A 6 13.01 -7.72 -7.12
N SER A 7 13.56 -6.91 -8.02
CA SER A 7 14.72 -6.05 -7.74
C SER A 7 14.33 -4.63 -7.31
N LEU A 8 13.04 -4.32 -7.28
CA LEU A 8 12.59 -2.96 -6.97
C LEU A 8 12.40 -2.78 -5.46
N GLU A 9 13.07 -1.78 -4.90
CA GLU A 9 12.97 -1.46 -3.48
C GLU A 9 11.52 -1.15 -3.08
N ILE A 10 10.78 -0.42 -3.94
CA ILE A 10 9.39 -0.08 -3.65
C ILE A 10 8.49 -1.32 -3.52
N TRP A 11 8.79 -2.39 -4.25
CA TRP A 11 8.08 -3.66 -4.12
C TRP A 11 8.28 -4.26 -2.72
N HIS A 12 9.51 -4.30 -2.25
CA HIS A 12 9.81 -4.85 -0.93
C HIS A 12 9.21 -3.99 0.19
N LYS A 13 9.23 -2.68 0.03
CA LYS A 13 8.57 -1.78 0.98
C LYS A 13 7.06 -1.99 1.01
N ALA A 14 6.45 -2.18 -0.15
CA ALA A 14 5.01 -2.46 -0.24
C ALA A 14 4.65 -3.78 0.46
N ARG A 15 5.47 -4.82 0.30
CA ARG A 15 5.28 -6.10 0.98
C ARG A 15 5.34 -5.94 2.50
N ALA A 16 6.34 -5.21 2.99
CA ALA A 16 6.49 -4.97 4.42
C ALA A 16 5.29 -4.21 4.97
N TYR A 17 4.79 -3.23 4.23
CA TYR A 17 3.60 -2.47 4.63
C TYR A 17 2.37 -3.37 4.69
N ALA A 18 2.20 -4.25 3.70
CA ALA A 18 1.09 -5.19 3.68
C ALA A 18 1.12 -6.12 4.89
N THR A 19 2.29 -6.64 5.26
CA THR A 19 2.44 -7.48 6.44
C THR A 19 2.00 -6.74 7.70
N LYS A 20 2.38 -5.48 7.82
CA LYS A 20 2.00 -4.64 8.96
C LYS A 20 0.50 -4.41 9.02
N VAL A 21 -0.11 -4.09 7.89
CA VAL A 21 -1.56 -3.87 7.80
C VAL A 21 -2.32 -5.14 8.18
N TYR A 22 -1.90 -6.30 7.67
CA TYR A 22 -2.56 -7.57 8.00
C TYR A 22 -2.47 -7.90 9.49
N ALA A 23 -1.34 -7.60 10.13
CA ALA A 23 -1.19 -7.81 11.57
C ALA A 23 -2.19 -6.96 12.36
N VAL A 24 -2.45 -5.75 11.89
CA VAL A 24 -3.40 -4.83 12.52
C VAL A 24 -4.85 -5.27 12.27
N THR A 25 -5.20 -5.55 11.00
CA THR A 25 -6.57 -5.91 10.64
C THR A 25 -7.00 -7.25 11.19
N ALA A 26 -6.06 -8.14 11.51
CA ALA A 26 -6.37 -9.42 12.13
C ALA A 26 -7.10 -9.25 13.46
N LYS A 27 -6.91 -8.13 14.15
CA LYS A 27 -7.53 -7.83 15.44
C LYS A 27 -8.90 -7.17 15.31
N PHE A 28 -9.35 -6.85 14.11
CA PHE A 28 -10.64 -6.21 13.89
C PHE A 28 -11.78 -7.16 14.26
N PRO A 29 -12.93 -6.63 14.69
CA PRO A 29 -14.08 -7.47 15.02
C PRO A 29 -14.62 -8.17 13.78
N ARG A 30 -15.27 -9.32 14.03
CA ARG A 30 -15.76 -10.20 12.97
C ARG A 30 -16.79 -9.49 12.06
N HIS A 31 -17.57 -8.55 12.60
CA HIS A 31 -18.54 -7.83 11.77
C HIS A 31 -17.91 -6.95 10.71
N GLU A 32 -16.58 -6.76 10.76
CA GLU A 32 -15.84 -6.03 9.72
C GLU A 32 -15.18 -6.95 8.69
N ASP A 33 -15.45 -8.25 8.74
CA ASP A 33 -14.84 -9.20 7.80
C ASP A 33 -15.07 -8.81 6.34
N TYR A 34 -16.27 -8.30 6.02
CA TYR A 34 -16.63 -7.84 4.68
C TYR A 34 -16.73 -6.33 4.59
N GLY A 35 -16.29 -5.63 5.63
CA GLY A 35 -16.31 -4.18 5.70
C GLY A 35 -14.88 -3.62 5.70
N LEU A 36 -14.53 -2.92 6.78
CA LEU A 36 -13.26 -2.20 6.87
C LEU A 36 -12.04 -3.11 6.78
N ARG A 37 -12.08 -4.30 7.38
CA ARG A 37 -10.99 -5.27 7.26
C ARG A 37 -10.71 -5.62 5.80
N SER A 38 -11.75 -6.00 5.07
CA SER A 38 -11.63 -6.36 3.66
C SER A 38 -11.11 -5.19 2.83
N GLN A 39 -11.67 -4.02 3.06
CA GLN A 39 -11.32 -2.80 2.32
C GLN A 39 -9.86 -2.44 2.52
N MET A 40 -9.39 -2.48 3.76
CA MET A 40 -8.01 -2.11 4.11
C MET A 40 -7.01 -3.13 3.56
N ASN A 41 -7.33 -4.43 3.68
CA ASN A 41 -6.48 -5.49 3.15
C ASN A 41 -6.39 -5.42 1.62
N ARG A 42 -7.50 -5.17 0.95
CA ARG A 42 -7.52 -5.02 -0.52
C ARG A 42 -6.70 -3.81 -0.96
N ALA A 43 -6.81 -2.70 -0.24
CA ALA A 43 -6.07 -1.49 -0.57
C ALA A 43 -4.56 -1.73 -0.44
N VAL A 44 -4.11 -2.34 0.65
CA VAL A 44 -2.67 -2.57 0.83
C VAL A 44 -2.12 -3.58 -0.17
N ASN A 45 -2.89 -4.61 -0.52
CA ASN A 45 -2.49 -5.55 -1.58
C ASN A 45 -2.36 -4.86 -2.92
N SER A 46 -3.25 -3.90 -3.20
CA SER A 46 -3.24 -3.14 -4.45
C SER A 46 -1.94 -2.36 -4.64
N VAL A 47 -1.30 -1.92 -3.56
CA VAL A 47 -0.03 -1.19 -3.68
C VAL A 47 1.02 -2.07 -4.36
N GLY A 48 1.32 -3.22 -3.77
CA GLY A 48 2.35 -4.12 -4.31
C GLY A 48 1.96 -4.72 -5.65
N LEU A 49 0.69 -5.11 -5.80
CA LEU A 49 0.25 -5.74 -7.05
C LEU A 49 0.32 -4.79 -8.24
N ASN A 50 0.06 -3.50 -8.04
CA ASN A 50 0.22 -2.51 -9.10
C ASN A 50 1.68 -2.24 -9.43
N ILE A 51 2.57 -2.27 -8.43
CA ILE A 51 4.01 -2.19 -8.71
C ILE A 51 4.44 -3.37 -9.57
N ALA A 52 4.02 -4.58 -9.19
CA ALA A 52 4.38 -5.79 -9.94
C ALA A 52 3.83 -5.77 -11.36
N GLU A 53 2.54 -5.51 -11.51
CA GLU A 53 1.89 -5.47 -12.82
C GLU A 53 2.47 -4.37 -13.70
N GLY A 54 2.67 -3.18 -13.14
CA GLY A 54 3.24 -2.05 -13.86
C GLY A 54 4.63 -2.35 -14.39
N SER A 55 5.44 -3.09 -13.61
CA SER A 55 6.80 -3.44 -14.01
C SER A 55 6.85 -4.34 -15.25
N ALA A 56 5.75 -4.99 -15.60
CA ALA A 56 5.64 -5.84 -16.79
C ALA A 56 5.28 -5.06 -18.06
N LYS A 57 4.91 -3.79 -17.92
CA LYS A 57 4.46 -2.99 -19.07
C LYS A 57 5.65 -2.61 -19.96
N SER A 58 5.37 -2.44 -21.25
CA SER A 58 6.42 -2.17 -22.24
C SER A 58 6.86 -0.71 -22.29
N THR A 59 6.08 0.21 -21.69
CA THR A 59 6.42 1.64 -21.70
C THR A 59 6.45 2.20 -20.28
N ASN A 60 7.26 3.24 -20.09
CA ASN A 60 7.33 3.95 -18.83
C ASN A 60 6.00 4.63 -18.49
N LYS A 61 5.31 5.13 -19.51
CA LYS A 61 3.99 5.74 -19.30
C LYS A 61 2.98 4.76 -18.73
N ALA A 62 2.94 3.55 -19.26
CA ALA A 62 2.04 2.51 -18.74
C ALA A 62 2.46 2.07 -17.33
N PHE A 63 3.75 1.97 -17.06
CA PHE A 63 4.25 1.67 -15.73
C PHE A 63 3.83 2.76 -14.75
N ASP A 64 4.03 4.04 -15.13
CA ASP A 64 3.65 5.18 -14.29
C ASP A 64 2.16 5.17 -13.93
N TYR A 65 1.30 4.80 -14.87
CA TYR A 65 -0.13 4.68 -14.61
C TYR A 65 -0.41 3.72 -13.43
N HIS A 66 0.23 2.56 -13.41
CA HIS A 66 0.09 1.60 -12.32
C HIS A 66 0.69 2.12 -11.01
N LEU A 67 1.79 2.85 -11.09
CA LEU A 67 2.39 3.46 -9.90
C LEU A 67 1.49 4.53 -9.29
N GLU A 68 0.78 5.29 -10.12
CA GLU A 68 -0.20 6.26 -9.65
C GLU A 68 -1.32 5.57 -8.85
N ILE A 69 -1.81 4.44 -9.37
CA ILE A 69 -2.81 3.64 -8.65
C ILE A 69 -2.24 3.16 -7.31
N ALA A 70 -0.99 2.72 -7.30
CA ALA A 70 -0.33 2.27 -6.06
C ALA A 70 -0.28 3.39 -5.01
N VAL A 71 0.04 4.62 -5.43
CA VAL A 71 0.04 5.78 -4.52
C VAL A 71 -1.36 6.00 -3.96
N GLY A 72 -2.39 5.98 -4.82
CA GLY A 72 -3.77 6.14 -4.38
C GLY A 72 -4.20 5.07 -3.39
N SER A 73 -3.77 3.82 -3.60
CA SER A 73 -4.06 2.72 -2.69
C SER A 73 -3.37 2.92 -1.33
N THR A 74 -2.18 3.50 -1.32
CA THR A 74 -1.49 3.86 -0.07
C THR A 74 -2.29 4.90 0.71
N PHE A 75 -2.81 5.90 0.01
CA PHE A 75 -3.68 6.91 0.63
C PHE A 75 -4.92 6.27 1.22
N GLU A 76 -5.49 5.29 0.51
CA GLU A 76 -6.68 4.59 1.01
C GLU A 76 -6.38 3.82 2.31
N VAL A 77 -5.22 3.18 2.42
CA VAL A 77 -4.81 2.50 3.65
C VAL A 77 -4.70 3.49 4.81
N VAL A 78 -4.07 4.64 4.56
CA VAL A 78 -3.92 5.67 5.60
C VAL A 78 -5.29 6.22 6.01
N GLY A 79 -6.17 6.51 5.04
CA GLY A 79 -7.53 6.94 5.34
C GLY A 79 -8.28 5.92 6.18
N ALA A 80 -8.18 4.64 5.82
CA ALA A 80 -8.80 3.56 6.58
C ALA A 80 -8.22 3.44 8.00
N SER A 81 -6.95 3.79 8.20
CA SER A 81 -6.35 3.77 9.54
C SER A 81 -7.00 4.79 10.47
N PHE A 82 -7.38 5.96 9.95
CA PHE A 82 -8.12 6.95 10.74
C PHE A 82 -9.51 6.43 11.12
N LEU A 83 -10.21 5.80 10.18
CA LEU A 83 -11.53 5.22 10.44
C LEU A 83 -11.42 4.10 11.48
N SER A 84 -10.37 3.30 11.40
CA SER A 84 -10.12 2.22 12.36
C SER A 84 -9.86 2.77 13.76
N LEU A 85 -9.13 3.87 13.85
CA LEU A 85 -8.88 4.55 15.12
C LEU A 85 -10.19 5.08 15.70
N ASP A 86 -11.00 5.75 14.88
CA ASP A 86 -12.28 6.32 15.31
C ASP A 86 -13.22 5.26 15.89
N ARG A 87 -13.18 4.04 15.34
CA ARG A 87 -14.00 2.92 15.79
C ARG A 87 -13.40 2.15 16.96
N GLY A 88 -12.20 2.53 17.40
CA GLY A 88 -11.54 1.88 18.52
C GLY A 88 -10.93 0.52 18.18
N TYR A 89 -10.72 0.21 16.91
CA TYR A 89 -10.14 -1.07 16.49
C TYR A 89 -8.64 -1.11 16.64
N ILE A 90 -7.97 0.03 16.61
CA ILE A 90 -6.53 0.15 16.72
C ILE A 90 -6.18 1.28 17.70
N THR A 91 -4.96 1.24 18.22
CA THR A 91 -4.45 2.26 19.11
C THR A 91 -3.95 3.47 18.33
N GLU A 92 -3.78 4.61 19.00
CA GLU A 92 -3.17 5.80 18.40
C GLU A 92 -1.78 5.48 17.87
N GLN A 93 -1.00 4.67 18.58
CA GLN A 93 0.33 4.30 18.12
C GLN A 93 0.30 3.46 16.85
N GLU A 94 -0.61 2.49 16.79
CA GLU A 94 -0.77 1.67 15.58
C GLU A 94 -1.16 2.54 14.39
N GLN A 95 -2.09 3.47 14.58
CA GLN A 95 -2.50 4.39 13.53
C GLN A 95 -1.33 5.27 13.09
N HIS A 96 -0.55 5.78 14.05
CA HIS A 96 0.61 6.61 13.76
C HIS A 96 1.65 5.88 12.92
N GLU A 97 1.91 4.62 13.25
CA GLU A 97 2.86 3.79 12.50
C GLU A 97 2.38 3.54 11.06
N LEU A 98 1.09 3.25 10.90
CA LEU A 98 0.53 3.05 9.56
C LEU A 98 0.58 4.34 8.74
N TYR A 99 0.35 5.47 9.39
CA TYR A 99 0.45 6.79 8.75
C TYR A 99 1.88 7.05 8.28
N ASP A 100 2.86 6.90 9.18
CA ASP A 100 4.26 7.22 8.87
C ASP A 100 4.82 6.29 7.79
N ASP A 101 4.54 5.00 7.91
CA ASP A 101 5.00 4.02 6.92
C ASP A 101 4.34 4.25 5.56
N GLY A 102 3.04 4.58 5.56
CA GLY A 102 2.31 4.89 4.34
C GLY A 102 2.84 6.15 3.66
N GLU A 103 3.14 7.19 4.44
CA GLU A 103 3.72 8.42 3.91
C GLU A 103 5.08 8.15 3.27
N ARG A 104 5.95 7.39 3.95
CA ARG A 104 7.27 7.06 3.41
C ARG A 104 7.17 6.21 2.15
N LEU A 105 6.25 5.25 2.14
CA LEU A 105 6.04 4.41 0.96
C LEU A 105 5.55 5.24 -0.23
N GLY A 106 4.58 6.10 -0.01
CA GLY A 106 4.06 6.99 -1.06
C GLY A 106 5.15 7.89 -1.64
N LYS A 107 5.99 8.45 -0.78
CA LYS A 107 7.13 9.28 -1.22
C LYS A 107 8.14 8.47 -2.04
N SER A 108 8.42 7.24 -1.61
CA SER A 108 9.34 6.36 -2.33
C SER A 108 8.80 6.00 -3.72
N ILE A 109 7.50 5.71 -3.82
CA ILE A 109 6.87 5.40 -5.10
C ILE A 109 6.92 6.63 -6.02
N ASN A 110 6.60 7.82 -5.49
CA ASN A 110 6.64 9.05 -6.29
C ASN A 110 8.06 9.40 -6.74
N ALA A 111 9.06 9.16 -5.90
CA ALA A 111 10.46 9.35 -6.28
C ALA A 111 10.84 8.41 -7.43
N PHE A 112 10.39 7.16 -7.38
CA PHE A 112 10.61 6.21 -8.46
C PHE A 112 9.93 6.66 -9.75
N ARG A 113 8.68 7.14 -9.66
CA ARG A 113 7.95 7.67 -10.79
C ARG A 113 8.70 8.81 -11.47
N ASN A 114 9.24 9.73 -10.67
CA ASN A 114 9.98 10.87 -11.20
C ASN A 114 11.27 10.41 -11.91
N ALA A 115 11.94 9.42 -11.37
CA ALA A 115 13.16 8.87 -11.95
C ALA A 115 12.89 8.01 -13.19
N LEU A 116 11.66 7.52 -13.37
CA LEU A 116 11.31 6.63 -14.48
C LEU A 116 11.34 7.35 -15.84
N GLY A 117 11.20 8.66 -15.86
CA GLY A 117 11.25 9.41 -17.11
C GLY A 117 10.00 9.26 -17.98
N ARG A 118 8.84 9.32 -17.35
CA ARG A 118 7.54 9.20 -18.03
C ARG A 118 7.25 10.36 -18.98
#